data_893c36fa0399559eba175043add7f9a0
#
_entry.id   893c36fa0399559eba175043add7f9a0
#
_cell.length_a   1.000
_cell.length_b   1.000
_cell.length_c   1.000
_cell.angle_alpha   90.00
_cell.angle_beta   90.00
_cell.angle_gamma   90.00
#
_symmetry.space_group_name_H-M   'P 1'
#
loop_
_entity.id
_entity.type
_entity.pdbx_description
1 polymer ?
#
loop_
_entity_poly.entity_id
_entity_poly.type
_entity_poly.pdbx_seq_one_letter_code
_entity_poly.pdbx_strand_id
1 'polypeptide(L)'
;LQIGKTNQEENNMKKVVKFGGSSLANAEQFQKVGDIIRSDESRRYVVPSAPGKRFDEDIKVTDMLYGCYDAASKGEDITEKINAIKARYYEIIKGLGLSLSLEEEFKKIDEDFRAQAGIQYAASRGEFLNGKIMDAYLGYDFVDAASVIRFDKDGNLEAEETNKLLSKKLSKSQHAVIPGFYGACADGTVKTFSRGGSDVTGSLVAKAIHADIYENWTDVSGFLVTDPRIVHNPEPIEAITYRELRERSYMGATVLHEDAIFPVRKEGIPINIRNTNSPEDKGTLIVESTCKKPKFTITGIAGK
;
A
#
# COMPACT_ATOMS: atom_id res chain seq x y z
N LEU A 1 1.42 -16.75 -25.37
CA LEU A 1 2.85 -16.81 -25.69
C LEU A 1 3.61 -16.59 -24.40
N GLN A 2 4.05 -17.67 -23.75
CA GLN A 2 5.18 -17.65 -22.83
C GLN A 2 6.40 -17.39 -23.72
N ILE A 3 6.81 -16.14 -23.81
CA ILE A 3 8.17 -15.82 -24.24
C ILE A 3 9.01 -16.23 -23.04
N GLY A 4 9.77 -17.34 -23.17
CA GLY A 4 10.73 -17.75 -22.17
C GLY A 4 11.75 -16.62 -22.00
N LYS A 5 11.59 -15.84 -20.94
CA LYS A 5 12.61 -14.87 -20.52
C LYS A 5 13.86 -15.64 -20.15
N THR A 6 15.01 -15.16 -20.55
CA THR A 6 16.29 -15.77 -20.16
C THR A 6 16.54 -15.53 -18.68
N ASN A 7 17.30 -16.41 -18.01
CA ASN A 7 17.66 -16.25 -16.58
C ASN A 7 18.30 -14.85 -16.27
N GLN A 8 18.90 -14.19 -17.26
CA GLN A 8 19.42 -12.82 -17.12
C GLN A 8 18.31 -11.75 -17.14
N GLU A 9 17.22 -11.96 -17.87
CA GLU A 9 16.07 -11.05 -17.90
C GLU A 9 15.22 -11.18 -16.62
N GLU A 10 15.12 -12.37 -16.04
CA GLU A 10 14.45 -12.58 -14.75
C GLU A 10 15.21 -11.90 -13.60
N ASN A 11 16.56 -11.95 -13.59
CA ASN A 11 17.38 -11.29 -12.58
C ASN A 11 17.33 -9.75 -12.63
N ASN A 12 16.85 -9.14 -13.71
CA ASN A 12 16.76 -7.69 -13.84
C ASN A 12 15.34 -7.14 -13.63
N MET A 13 14.36 -8.02 -13.42
CA MET A 13 12.97 -7.62 -13.19
C MET A 13 12.84 -6.84 -11.89
N LYS A 14 12.03 -5.76 -11.91
CA LYS A 14 11.73 -4.93 -10.76
C LYS A 14 10.23 -4.96 -10.49
N LYS A 15 9.86 -5.40 -9.30
CA LYS A 15 8.48 -5.36 -8.82
C LYS A 15 8.35 -4.38 -7.67
N VAL A 16 7.26 -3.62 -7.72
CA VAL A 16 6.76 -2.90 -6.57
C VAL A 16 5.65 -3.71 -5.96
N VAL A 17 5.68 -3.90 -4.65
CA VAL A 17 4.67 -4.66 -3.91
C VAL A 17 4.04 -3.77 -2.85
N LYS A 18 2.73 -3.56 -2.92
CA LYS A 18 1.98 -2.84 -1.88
C LYS A 18 1.16 -3.83 -1.08
N PHE A 19 1.17 -3.68 0.22
CA PHE A 19 0.37 -4.50 1.13
C PHE A 19 -0.67 -3.66 1.86
N GLY A 20 -1.94 -4.11 1.81
CA GLY A 20 -3.06 -3.48 2.50
C GLY A 20 -3.00 -3.67 4.02
N GLY A 21 -3.81 -2.91 4.75
CA GLY A 21 -3.80 -2.94 6.22
C GLY A 21 -4.19 -4.30 6.81
N SER A 22 -5.12 -5.03 6.19
CA SER A 22 -5.49 -6.41 6.59
C SER A 22 -4.31 -7.37 6.49
N SER A 23 -3.44 -7.19 5.50
CA SER A 23 -2.21 -7.97 5.31
C SER A 23 -1.10 -7.63 6.31
N LEU A 24 -1.28 -6.59 7.13
CA LEU A 24 -0.28 -6.08 8.07
C LEU A 24 -0.88 -5.87 9.47
N ALA A 25 -1.99 -6.53 9.78
CA ALA A 25 -2.76 -6.29 11.00
C ALA A 25 -2.07 -6.80 12.27
N ASN A 26 -1.22 -7.81 12.18
CA ASN A 26 -0.50 -8.43 13.28
C ASN A 26 0.80 -9.11 12.81
N ALA A 27 1.57 -9.69 13.74
CA ALA A 27 2.84 -10.33 13.43
C ALA A 27 2.72 -11.54 12.48
N GLU A 28 1.65 -12.33 12.59
CA GLU A 28 1.41 -13.48 11.71
C GLU A 28 1.23 -13.02 10.25
N GLN A 29 0.46 -11.97 10.02
CA GLN A 29 0.28 -11.40 8.70
C GLN A 29 1.59 -10.79 8.17
N PHE A 30 2.38 -10.12 9.02
CA PHE A 30 3.72 -9.64 8.66
C PHE A 30 4.65 -10.78 8.23
N GLN A 31 4.61 -11.93 8.91
CA GLN A 31 5.41 -13.11 8.53
C GLN A 31 5.03 -13.60 7.14
N LYS A 32 3.72 -13.75 6.84
CA LYS A 32 3.24 -14.10 5.50
C LYS A 32 3.72 -13.12 4.44
N VAL A 33 3.63 -11.82 4.73
CA VAL A 33 4.13 -10.76 3.84
C VAL A 33 5.64 -10.89 3.61
N GLY A 34 6.42 -11.13 4.66
CA GLY A 34 7.85 -11.37 4.56
C GLY A 34 8.20 -12.58 3.69
N ASP A 35 7.47 -13.68 3.86
CA ASP A 35 7.65 -14.90 3.04
C ASP A 35 7.31 -14.64 1.58
N ILE A 36 6.23 -13.91 1.31
CA ILE A 36 5.87 -13.48 -0.04
C ILE A 36 6.99 -12.64 -0.66
N ILE A 37 7.53 -11.65 0.06
CA ILE A 37 8.59 -10.80 -0.47
C ILE A 37 9.85 -11.61 -0.74
N ARG A 38 10.28 -12.45 0.19
CA ARG A 38 11.50 -13.26 0.07
C ARG A 38 11.40 -14.38 -0.96
N SER A 39 10.18 -14.82 -1.31
CA SER A 39 9.97 -15.86 -2.34
C SER A 39 10.28 -15.40 -3.77
N ASP A 40 10.51 -14.09 -3.97
CA ASP A 40 10.77 -13.52 -5.30
C ASP A 40 11.69 -12.30 -5.17
N GLU A 41 12.95 -12.45 -5.54
CA GLU A 41 13.99 -11.41 -5.45
C GLU A 41 13.69 -10.16 -6.31
N SER A 42 12.78 -10.24 -7.24
CA SER A 42 12.33 -9.10 -8.02
C SER A 42 11.42 -8.14 -7.24
N ARG A 43 10.86 -8.55 -6.09
CA ARG A 43 10.05 -7.75 -5.16
C ARG A 43 10.89 -6.81 -4.32
N ARG A 44 11.45 -5.80 -4.95
CA ARG A 44 12.49 -4.93 -4.39
C ARG A 44 11.98 -3.72 -3.64
N TYR A 45 10.79 -3.23 -3.99
CA TYR A 45 10.23 -1.99 -3.44
C TYR A 45 8.88 -2.28 -2.78
N VAL A 46 8.83 -2.06 -1.47
CA VAL A 46 7.71 -2.44 -0.63
C VAL A 46 6.97 -1.20 -0.14
N VAL A 47 5.65 -1.16 -0.32
CA VAL A 47 4.78 -0.08 0.13
C VAL A 47 3.79 -0.62 1.16
N PRO A 48 4.09 -0.52 2.46
CA PRO A 48 3.17 -0.94 3.52
C PRO A 48 2.11 0.13 3.80
N SER A 49 0.87 -0.32 4.06
CA SER A 49 -0.18 0.46 4.72
C SER A 49 -0.03 0.42 6.24
N ALA A 50 -0.78 1.24 6.97
CA ALA A 50 -0.93 1.10 8.42
C ALA A 50 -1.57 -0.24 8.80
N PRO A 51 -1.36 -0.76 10.03
CA PRO A 51 -2.01 -1.98 10.49
C PRO A 51 -3.54 -1.86 10.48
N GLY A 52 -4.20 -2.79 9.80
CA GLY A 52 -5.65 -2.91 9.75
C GLY A 52 -6.24 -3.53 11.00
N LYS A 53 -7.49 -3.98 10.90
CA LYS A 53 -8.18 -4.75 11.93
C LYS A 53 -7.60 -6.16 12.02
N ARG A 54 -7.46 -6.67 13.25
CA ARG A 54 -7.06 -8.07 13.53
C ARG A 54 -8.26 -9.03 13.47
N PHE A 55 -9.47 -8.50 13.76
CA PHE A 55 -10.78 -9.16 13.75
C PHE A 55 -11.89 -8.12 13.51
N ASP A 56 -13.12 -8.53 13.30
CA ASP A 56 -14.20 -7.65 12.82
C ASP A 56 -14.51 -6.47 13.74
N GLU A 57 -14.48 -6.67 15.06
CA GLU A 57 -14.76 -5.63 16.07
C GLU A 57 -13.55 -4.76 16.40
N ASP A 58 -12.36 -5.08 15.87
CA ASP A 58 -11.13 -4.32 16.15
C ASP A 58 -11.16 -2.94 15.47
N ILE A 59 -10.33 -2.03 15.97
CA ILE A 59 -10.19 -0.66 15.46
C ILE A 59 -8.90 -0.59 14.61
N LYS A 60 -9.00 0.02 13.43
CA LYS A 60 -7.81 0.29 12.60
C LYS A 60 -6.90 1.27 13.32
N VAL A 61 -5.59 1.08 13.17
CA VAL A 61 -4.61 2.01 13.77
C VAL A 61 -4.81 3.45 13.29
N THR A 62 -5.17 3.65 12.04
CA THR A 62 -5.47 5.00 11.50
C THR A 62 -6.64 5.67 12.25
N ASP A 63 -7.70 4.90 12.57
CA ASP A 63 -8.85 5.41 13.33
C ASP A 63 -8.45 5.71 14.79
N MET A 64 -7.57 4.90 15.38
CA MET A 64 -7.00 5.17 16.72
C MET A 64 -6.19 6.47 16.72
N LEU A 65 -5.39 6.72 15.68
CA LEU A 65 -4.61 7.96 15.52
C LEU A 65 -5.51 9.17 15.34
N TYR A 66 -6.57 9.10 14.55
CA TYR A 66 -7.56 10.16 14.43
C TYR A 66 -8.23 10.48 15.78
N GLY A 67 -8.69 9.45 16.50
CA GLY A 67 -9.33 9.64 17.80
C GLY A 67 -8.36 10.14 18.89
N CYS A 68 -7.08 9.83 18.80
CA CYS A 68 -6.05 10.33 19.67
C CYS A 68 -5.77 11.82 19.39
N TYR A 69 -5.61 12.20 18.12
CA TYR A 69 -5.39 13.58 17.71
C TYR A 69 -6.60 14.47 18.01
N ASP A 70 -7.83 14.00 17.79
CA ASP A 70 -9.05 14.74 18.15
C ASP A 70 -9.10 15.06 19.65
N ALA A 71 -8.76 14.09 20.51
CA ALA A 71 -8.66 14.31 21.96
C ALA A 71 -7.57 15.35 22.30
N ALA A 72 -6.38 15.26 21.68
CA ALA A 72 -5.30 16.23 21.86
C ALA A 72 -5.74 17.65 21.44
N SER A 73 -6.51 17.77 20.35
CA SER A 73 -7.01 19.05 19.86
C SER A 73 -8.00 19.72 20.81
N LYS A 74 -8.65 18.94 21.68
CA LYS A 74 -9.57 19.40 22.72
C LYS A 74 -8.87 19.67 24.06
N GLY A 75 -7.54 19.45 24.14
CA GLY A 75 -6.76 19.59 25.36
C GLY A 75 -6.95 18.44 26.36
N GLU A 76 -7.50 17.31 25.91
CA GLU A 76 -7.67 16.11 26.74
C GLU A 76 -6.33 15.39 26.94
N ASP A 77 -6.22 14.60 28.02
CA ASP A 77 -5.09 13.70 28.19
C ASP A 77 -5.16 12.53 27.19
N ILE A 78 -4.10 12.39 26.39
CA ILE A 78 -4.00 11.36 25.35
C ILE A 78 -3.12 10.18 25.74
N THR A 79 -2.62 10.14 26.97
CA THR A 79 -1.63 9.15 27.43
C THR A 79 -2.12 7.72 27.21
N GLU A 80 -3.35 7.41 27.59
CA GLU A 80 -3.93 6.06 27.40
C GLU A 80 -4.10 5.72 25.91
N LYS A 81 -4.52 6.70 25.10
CA LYS A 81 -4.72 6.50 23.65
C LYS A 81 -3.40 6.24 22.92
N ILE A 82 -2.36 7.01 23.24
CA ILE A 82 -0.99 6.79 22.71
C ILE A 82 -0.48 5.41 23.13
N ASN A 83 -0.64 5.02 24.41
CA ASN A 83 -0.20 3.74 24.92
C ASN A 83 -0.94 2.57 24.23
N ALA A 84 -2.22 2.71 23.92
CA ALA A 84 -2.97 1.71 23.17
C ALA A 84 -2.45 1.54 21.73
N ILE A 85 -2.14 2.64 21.04
CA ILE A 85 -1.52 2.61 19.71
C ILE A 85 -0.13 1.98 19.79
N LYS A 86 0.67 2.38 20.76
CA LYS A 86 2.01 1.85 21.02
C LYS A 86 1.96 0.33 21.24
N ALA A 87 1.04 -0.17 22.04
CA ALA A 87 0.87 -1.58 22.30
C ALA A 87 0.64 -2.38 21.01
N ARG A 88 -0.16 -1.87 20.04
CA ARG A 88 -0.40 -2.51 18.73
C ARG A 88 0.89 -2.74 17.94
N TYR A 89 1.78 -1.76 17.94
CA TYR A 89 3.08 -1.87 17.23
C TYR A 89 4.06 -2.78 17.96
N TYR A 90 4.12 -2.70 19.29
CA TYR A 90 5.00 -3.57 20.07
C TYR A 90 4.55 -5.03 20.09
N GLU A 91 3.26 -5.32 19.97
CA GLU A 91 2.76 -6.68 19.71
C GLU A 91 3.34 -7.24 18.40
N ILE A 92 3.35 -6.44 17.33
CA ILE A 92 3.92 -6.82 16.03
C ILE A 92 5.44 -7.01 16.17
N ILE A 93 6.17 -6.05 16.73
CA ILE A 93 7.62 -6.11 16.93
C ILE A 93 8.02 -7.36 17.72
N LYS A 94 7.32 -7.61 18.83
CA LYS A 94 7.56 -8.79 19.70
C LYS A 94 7.26 -10.09 18.96
N GLY A 95 6.15 -10.16 18.24
CA GLY A 95 5.75 -11.37 17.49
C GLY A 95 6.70 -11.70 16.33
N LEU A 96 7.39 -10.68 15.79
CA LEU A 96 8.44 -10.83 14.78
C LEU A 96 9.82 -11.10 15.36
N GLY A 97 9.98 -11.05 16.69
CA GLY A 97 11.28 -11.23 17.35
C GLY A 97 12.29 -10.10 17.08
N LEU A 98 11.81 -8.89 16.77
CA LEU A 98 12.68 -7.76 16.44
C LEU A 98 13.19 -7.04 17.69
N SER A 99 14.44 -6.58 17.64
CA SER A 99 15.05 -5.70 18.64
C SER A 99 14.88 -4.22 18.27
N LEU A 100 13.70 -3.85 17.73
CA LEU A 100 13.36 -2.48 17.34
C LEU A 100 12.70 -1.74 18.50
N SER A 101 13.15 -0.51 18.77
CA SER A 101 12.45 0.44 19.65
C SER A 101 11.85 1.55 18.82
N LEU A 102 10.61 1.90 19.09
CA LEU A 102 9.88 3.05 18.51
C LEU A 102 9.61 4.14 19.57
N GLU A 103 10.36 4.14 20.69
CA GLU A 103 10.14 5.09 21.79
C GLU A 103 10.33 6.54 21.36
N GLU A 104 11.37 6.83 20.58
CA GLU A 104 11.63 8.19 20.09
C GLU A 104 10.55 8.65 19.11
N GLU A 105 10.09 7.76 18.24
CA GLU A 105 8.99 8.05 17.33
C GLU A 105 7.70 8.33 18.08
N PHE A 106 7.35 7.54 19.09
CA PHE A 106 6.16 7.77 19.90
C PHE A 106 6.26 9.04 20.77
N LYS A 107 7.42 9.34 21.32
CA LYS A 107 7.66 10.59 22.04
C LYS A 107 7.43 11.79 21.11
N LYS A 108 8.00 11.74 19.90
CA LYS A 108 7.80 12.78 18.88
C LYS A 108 6.33 12.92 18.47
N ILE A 109 5.62 11.82 18.32
CA ILE A 109 4.18 11.81 17.96
C ILE A 109 3.36 12.45 19.08
N ASP A 110 3.62 12.13 20.35
CA ASP A 110 2.92 12.74 21.51
C ASP A 110 3.15 14.25 21.54
N GLU A 111 4.41 14.69 21.40
CA GLU A 111 4.77 16.12 21.35
C GLU A 111 4.05 16.83 20.20
N ASP A 112 4.07 16.27 19.00
CA ASP A 112 3.47 16.85 17.79
C ASP A 112 1.94 16.88 17.87
N PHE A 113 1.30 15.88 18.48
CA PHE A 113 -0.15 15.88 18.69
C PHE A 113 -0.56 16.99 19.67
N ARG A 114 0.16 17.17 20.77
CA ARG A 114 -0.06 18.27 21.72
C ARG A 114 0.24 19.64 21.11
N ALA A 115 1.20 19.71 20.18
CA ALA A 115 1.54 20.92 19.43
C ALA A 115 0.61 21.19 18.23
N GLN A 116 -0.43 20.38 18.01
CA GLN A 116 -1.41 20.53 16.93
C GLN A 116 -0.79 20.47 15.52
N ALA A 117 0.09 19.49 15.27
CA ALA A 117 0.79 19.30 13.98
C ALA A 117 -0.12 18.98 12.79
N GLY A 118 -1.41 18.78 13.02
CA GLY A 118 -2.41 18.57 11.99
C GLY A 118 -2.88 17.12 11.85
N ILE A 119 -4.16 16.98 11.46
CA ILE A 119 -4.81 15.67 11.37
C ILE A 119 -4.20 14.76 10.29
N GLN A 120 -3.66 15.34 9.22
CA GLN A 120 -3.00 14.58 8.16
C GLN A 120 -1.64 14.03 8.63
N TYR A 121 -0.91 14.82 9.43
CA TYR A 121 0.28 14.33 10.13
C TYR A 121 -0.08 13.14 11.01
N ALA A 122 -1.09 13.29 11.87
CA ALA A 122 -1.53 12.21 12.76
C ALA A 122 -1.85 10.92 11.99
N ALA A 123 -2.67 11.00 10.94
CA ALA A 123 -3.04 9.87 10.10
C ALA A 123 -1.83 9.17 9.48
N SER A 124 -0.86 9.94 8.99
CA SER A 124 0.34 9.40 8.31
C SER A 124 1.25 8.58 9.22
N ARG A 125 1.15 8.76 10.54
CA ARG A 125 2.01 8.04 11.50
C ARG A 125 1.75 6.54 11.50
N GLY A 126 0.55 6.13 11.09
CA GLY A 126 0.22 4.71 10.93
C GLY A 126 1.15 4.00 9.95
N GLU A 127 1.24 4.51 8.75
CA GLU A 127 2.10 3.97 7.71
C GLU A 127 3.59 4.20 8.01
N PHE A 128 3.94 5.36 8.56
CA PHE A 128 5.31 5.67 8.95
C PHE A 128 5.88 4.64 9.92
N LEU A 129 5.18 4.37 11.04
CA LEU A 129 5.61 3.40 12.05
C LEU A 129 5.64 1.98 11.48
N ASN A 130 4.64 1.62 10.66
CA ASN A 130 4.58 0.32 10.02
C ASN A 130 5.72 0.11 9.01
N GLY A 131 6.09 1.18 8.29
CA GLY A 131 7.25 1.19 7.41
C GLY A 131 8.56 0.95 8.16
N LYS A 132 8.73 1.52 9.35
CA LYS A 132 9.89 1.29 10.23
C LYS A 132 10.00 -0.17 10.68
N ILE A 133 8.87 -0.80 11.00
CA ILE A 133 8.87 -2.24 11.34
C ILE A 133 9.22 -3.09 10.11
N MET A 134 8.64 -2.75 8.95
CA MET A 134 8.88 -3.48 7.71
C MET A 134 10.36 -3.38 7.29
N ASP A 135 10.96 -2.19 7.39
CA ASP A 135 12.39 -1.96 7.19
C ASP A 135 13.24 -2.87 8.09
N ALA A 136 13.01 -2.82 9.40
CA ALA A 136 13.75 -3.63 10.37
C ALA A 136 13.55 -5.15 10.13
N TYR A 137 12.37 -5.58 9.68
CA TYR A 137 12.04 -6.98 9.43
C TYR A 137 12.68 -7.53 8.15
N LEU A 138 12.78 -6.70 7.11
CA LEU A 138 13.35 -7.10 5.81
C LEU A 138 14.85 -6.77 5.69
N GLY A 139 15.35 -5.81 6.45
CA GLY A 139 16.69 -5.25 6.28
C GLY A 139 16.83 -4.42 5.00
N TYR A 140 15.75 -3.73 4.59
CA TYR A 140 15.71 -2.88 3.39
C TYR A 140 15.95 -1.42 3.77
N ASP A 141 16.23 -0.54 2.79
CA ASP A 141 16.39 0.89 3.04
C ASP A 141 15.04 1.56 3.34
N PHE A 142 14.92 2.24 4.48
CA PHE A 142 13.73 3.06 4.77
C PHE A 142 13.78 4.39 3.99
N VAL A 143 12.73 4.67 3.24
CA VAL A 143 12.55 5.94 2.52
C VAL A 143 11.27 6.61 2.99
N ASP A 144 11.39 7.62 3.84
CA ASP A 144 10.22 8.38 4.31
C ASP A 144 9.50 9.03 3.12
N ALA A 145 8.21 8.72 2.97
CA ALA A 145 7.38 9.24 1.90
C ALA A 145 7.33 10.78 1.88
N ALA A 146 7.38 11.43 3.05
CA ALA A 146 7.45 12.89 3.16
C ALA A 146 8.69 13.49 2.48
N SER A 147 9.76 12.72 2.31
CA SER A 147 11.00 13.18 1.67
C SER A 147 10.96 13.10 0.15
N VAL A 148 10.05 12.29 -0.43
CA VAL A 148 10.06 11.94 -1.87
C VAL A 148 8.72 12.16 -2.57
N ILE A 149 7.60 12.30 -1.85
CA ILE A 149 6.28 12.60 -2.40
C ILE A 149 5.94 14.05 -2.08
N ARG A 150 5.67 14.85 -3.11
CA ARG A 150 5.44 16.28 -3.01
C ARG A 150 3.98 16.64 -3.30
N PHE A 151 3.47 17.48 -2.42
CA PHE A 151 2.18 18.16 -2.60
C PHE A 151 2.40 19.67 -2.67
N ASP A 152 1.57 20.35 -3.44
CA ASP A 152 1.46 21.79 -3.35
C ASP A 152 0.73 22.22 -2.06
N LYS A 153 0.69 23.52 -1.80
CA LYS A 153 0.01 24.08 -0.61
C LYS A 153 -1.50 23.83 -0.60
N ASP A 154 -2.10 23.60 -1.76
CA ASP A 154 -3.54 23.33 -1.90
C ASP A 154 -3.84 21.82 -1.71
N GLY A 155 -2.80 20.98 -1.58
CA GLY A 155 -2.90 19.54 -1.36
C GLY A 155 -2.97 18.71 -2.65
N ASN A 156 -2.65 19.30 -3.81
CA ASN A 156 -2.54 18.56 -5.06
C ASN A 156 -1.16 17.92 -5.18
N LEU A 157 -1.11 16.72 -5.76
CA LEU A 157 0.14 16.00 -6.00
C LEU A 157 0.99 16.71 -7.07
N GLU A 158 2.21 17.07 -6.75
CA GLU A 158 3.22 17.52 -7.70
C GLU A 158 3.89 16.31 -8.36
N ALA A 159 3.19 15.73 -9.36
CA ALA A 159 3.53 14.43 -9.93
C ALA A 159 4.94 14.36 -10.56
N GLU A 160 5.38 15.41 -11.24
CA GLU A 160 6.71 15.44 -11.90
C GLU A 160 7.83 15.56 -10.88
N GLU A 161 7.71 16.44 -9.89
CA GLU A 161 8.70 16.57 -8.83
C GLU A 161 8.76 15.30 -7.97
N THR A 162 7.62 14.71 -7.62
CA THR A 162 7.54 13.42 -6.94
C THR A 162 8.27 12.33 -7.73
N ASN A 163 8.02 12.21 -9.03
CA ASN A 163 8.68 11.22 -9.87
C ASN A 163 10.20 11.41 -9.88
N LYS A 164 10.67 12.64 -10.01
CA LYS A 164 12.10 12.99 -9.99
C LYS A 164 12.76 12.64 -8.66
N LEU A 165 12.12 12.98 -7.53
CA LEU A 165 12.62 12.69 -6.18
C LEU A 165 12.69 11.19 -5.91
N LEU A 166 11.60 10.45 -6.22
CA LEU A 166 11.54 9.00 -6.10
C LEU A 166 12.62 8.33 -6.96
N SER A 167 12.71 8.65 -8.26
CA SER A 167 13.71 8.07 -9.16
C SER A 167 15.14 8.32 -8.66
N LYS A 168 15.45 9.55 -8.24
CA LYS A 168 16.76 9.92 -7.69
C LYS A 168 17.08 9.17 -6.39
N LYS A 169 16.10 9.01 -5.51
CA LYS A 169 16.29 8.32 -4.21
C LYS A 169 16.46 6.83 -4.43
N LEU A 170 15.53 6.21 -5.17
CA LEU A 170 15.47 4.76 -5.34
C LEU A 170 16.54 4.20 -6.30
N SER A 171 17.13 5.04 -7.18
CA SER A 171 18.29 4.62 -8.00
C SER A 171 19.53 4.25 -7.16
N LYS A 172 19.57 4.64 -5.89
CA LYS A 172 20.65 4.36 -4.96
C LYS A 172 20.39 3.15 -4.06
N SER A 173 19.18 2.61 -4.09
CA SER A 173 18.73 1.52 -3.23
C SER A 173 18.36 0.30 -4.06
N GLN A 174 18.94 -0.85 -3.74
CA GLN A 174 18.54 -2.10 -4.39
C GLN A 174 17.17 -2.58 -3.89
N HIS A 175 16.90 -2.36 -2.60
CA HIS A 175 15.66 -2.70 -1.92
C HIS A 175 15.25 -1.54 -1.03
N ALA A 176 13.97 -1.16 -1.03
CA ALA A 176 13.49 -0.09 -0.19
C ALA A 176 12.06 -0.32 0.31
N VAL A 177 11.78 0.20 1.51
CA VAL A 177 10.45 0.34 2.09
C VAL A 177 10.03 1.81 2.04
N ILE A 178 8.92 2.09 1.39
CA ILE A 178 8.34 3.43 1.25
C ILE A 178 6.95 3.40 1.89
N PRO A 179 6.73 3.99 3.06
CA PRO A 179 5.40 4.03 3.67
C PRO A 179 4.38 4.64 2.72
N GLY A 180 3.20 4.02 2.62
CA GLY A 180 2.13 4.49 1.76
C GLY A 180 1.41 5.72 2.30
N PHE A 181 0.39 6.21 1.54
CA PHE A 181 -0.66 7.12 1.98
C PHE A 181 -0.29 8.61 2.07
N TYR A 182 0.94 9.01 2.31
CA TYR A 182 1.31 10.40 2.59
C TYR A 182 2.53 10.90 1.81
N GLY A 183 2.73 12.20 1.87
CA GLY A 183 3.89 12.95 1.43
C GLY A 183 3.95 14.28 2.18
N ALA A 184 4.64 15.27 1.65
CA ALA A 184 4.73 16.59 2.26
C ALA A 184 4.79 17.72 1.23
N CYS A 185 4.34 18.90 1.64
CA CYS A 185 4.61 20.15 0.94
C CYS A 185 6.10 20.54 1.05
N ALA A 186 6.52 21.54 0.30
CA ALA A 186 7.91 22.02 0.30
C ALA A 186 8.36 22.58 1.68
N ASP A 187 7.43 23.09 2.48
CA ASP A 187 7.65 23.59 3.85
C ASP A 187 7.70 22.48 4.91
N GLY A 188 7.53 21.21 4.51
CA GLY A 188 7.50 20.05 5.40
C GLY A 188 6.11 19.70 5.96
N THR A 189 5.07 20.48 5.67
CA THR A 189 3.70 20.16 6.08
C THR A 189 3.25 18.84 5.46
N VAL A 190 2.93 17.86 6.31
CA VAL A 190 2.48 16.54 5.85
C VAL A 190 1.10 16.63 5.22
N LYS A 191 0.94 15.97 4.09
CA LYS A 191 -0.33 15.79 3.37
C LYS A 191 -0.59 14.32 3.12
N THR A 192 -1.87 13.94 3.08
CA THR A 192 -2.30 12.59 2.78
C THR A 192 -3.14 12.56 1.50
N PHE A 193 -3.10 11.43 0.79
CA PHE A 193 -4.03 11.21 -0.31
C PHE A 193 -5.45 11.01 0.24
N SER A 194 -6.45 11.48 -0.50
CA SER A 194 -7.84 11.44 -0.05
C SER A 194 -8.44 10.03 -0.03
N ARG A 195 -8.04 9.16 -0.97
CA ARG A 195 -8.52 7.77 -1.10
C ARG A 195 -7.43 6.87 -1.69
N GLY A 196 -7.42 5.60 -1.26
CA GLY A 196 -6.49 4.61 -1.80
C GLY A 196 -5.01 5.02 -1.72
N GLY A 197 -4.64 5.80 -0.71
CA GLY A 197 -3.36 6.50 -0.70
C GLY A 197 -2.13 5.60 -0.78
N SER A 198 -2.17 4.43 -0.15
CA SER A 198 -1.07 3.47 -0.30
C SER A 198 -1.02 2.85 -1.71
N ASP A 199 -2.18 2.72 -2.39
CA ASP A 199 -2.22 2.27 -3.78
C ASP A 199 -1.63 3.33 -4.71
N VAL A 200 -1.96 4.62 -4.46
CA VAL A 200 -1.34 5.75 -5.17
C VAL A 200 0.17 5.75 -4.98
N THR A 201 0.64 5.59 -3.73
CA THR A 201 2.09 5.53 -3.44
C THR A 201 2.76 4.39 -4.20
N GLY A 202 2.18 3.17 -4.19
CA GLY A 202 2.69 2.03 -4.95
C GLY A 202 2.79 2.32 -6.45
N SER A 203 1.78 2.97 -7.00
CA SER A 203 1.71 3.38 -8.41
C SER A 203 2.79 4.43 -8.76
N LEU A 204 3.02 5.42 -7.89
CA LEU A 204 4.07 6.43 -8.06
C LEU A 204 5.46 5.81 -7.99
N VAL A 205 5.70 4.91 -7.03
CA VAL A 205 6.96 4.17 -6.91
C VAL A 205 7.19 3.32 -8.16
N ALA A 206 6.18 2.58 -8.62
CA ALA A 206 6.29 1.73 -9.81
C ALA A 206 6.64 2.54 -11.07
N LYS A 207 6.01 3.69 -11.26
CA LYS A 207 6.35 4.62 -12.34
C LYS A 207 7.81 5.10 -12.22
N ALA A 208 8.22 5.56 -11.03
CA ALA A 208 9.52 6.20 -10.82
C ALA A 208 10.72 5.27 -11.06
N ILE A 209 10.54 3.96 -10.84
CA ILE A 209 11.60 2.95 -11.07
C ILE A 209 11.46 2.20 -12.40
N HIS A 210 10.45 2.54 -13.20
CA HIS A 210 10.06 1.79 -14.41
C HIS A 210 9.88 0.31 -14.09
N ALA A 211 8.96 0.01 -13.15
CA ALA A 211 8.70 -1.36 -12.72
C ALA A 211 8.14 -2.21 -13.85
N ASP A 212 8.51 -3.49 -13.89
CA ASP A 212 7.94 -4.46 -14.84
C ASP A 212 6.50 -4.83 -14.46
N ILE A 213 6.17 -4.77 -13.16
CA ILE A 213 4.84 -5.05 -12.63
C ILE A 213 4.65 -4.37 -11.26
N TYR A 214 3.44 -3.91 -11.00
CA TYR A 214 2.97 -3.46 -9.69
C TYR A 214 2.03 -4.51 -9.09
N GLU A 215 2.46 -5.20 -8.02
CA GLU A 215 1.63 -6.15 -7.29
C GLU A 215 0.90 -5.44 -6.14
N ASN A 216 -0.43 -5.49 -6.14
CA ASN A 216 -1.27 -5.00 -5.05
C ASN A 216 -1.81 -6.19 -4.26
N TRP A 217 -1.25 -6.41 -3.07
CA TRP A 217 -1.59 -7.50 -2.17
C TRP A 217 -2.67 -7.06 -1.18
N THR A 218 -3.74 -7.83 -1.12
CA THR A 218 -4.94 -7.58 -0.30
C THR A 218 -5.46 -8.92 0.27
N ASP A 219 -6.67 -8.97 0.74
CA ASP A 219 -7.36 -10.15 1.30
C ASP A 219 -8.26 -10.88 0.29
N VAL A 220 -8.23 -10.49 -0.99
CA VAL A 220 -8.99 -11.15 -2.07
C VAL A 220 -8.07 -11.58 -3.22
N SER A 221 -8.40 -12.71 -3.85
CA SER A 221 -7.62 -13.32 -4.95
C SER A 221 -7.91 -12.69 -6.32
N GLY A 222 -8.02 -11.36 -6.37
CA GLY A 222 -8.34 -10.63 -7.61
C GLY A 222 -9.84 -10.38 -7.78
N PHE A 223 -10.26 -10.21 -9.04
CA PHE A 223 -11.66 -9.94 -9.39
C PHE A 223 -12.39 -11.23 -9.76
N LEU A 224 -13.67 -11.29 -9.39
CA LEU A 224 -14.58 -12.34 -9.78
C LEU A 224 -15.55 -11.83 -10.85
N VAL A 225 -16.08 -12.70 -11.70
CA VAL A 225 -17.03 -12.33 -12.75
C VAL A 225 -18.33 -11.74 -12.21
N THR A 226 -18.68 -12.08 -10.97
CA THR A 226 -19.85 -11.53 -10.24
C THR A 226 -19.63 -11.56 -8.73
N ASP A 227 -20.53 -10.96 -7.97
CA ASP A 227 -20.47 -10.90 -6.51
C ASP A 227 -20.66 -12.29 -5.90
N PRO A 228 -19.71 -12.80 -5.09
CA PRO A 228 -19.80 -14.13 -4.46
C PRO A 228 -20.93 -14.23 -3.41
N ARG A 229 -21.48 -13.11 -2.97
CA ARG A 229 -22.66 -13.08 -2.08
C ARG A 229 -23.96 -13.38 -2.81
N ILE A 230 -23.97 -13.24 -4.15
CA ILE A 230 -25.14 -13.44 -5.01
C ILE A 230 -25.03 -14.77 -5.77
N VAL A 231 -23.86 -15.08 -6.29
CA VAL A 231 -23.62 -16.30 -7.08
C VAL A 231 -22.58 -17.15 -6.37
N HIS A 232 -22.91 -18.40 -6.11
CA HIS A 232 -22.00 -19.34 -5.46
C HIS A 232 -20.84 -19.71 -6.40
N ASN A 233 -19.59 -19.64 -5.91
CA ASN A 233 -18.36 -19.97 -6.64
C ASN A 233 -18.25 -19.27 -8.01
N PRO A 234 -18.27 -17.93 -8.07
CA PRO A 234 -18.07 -17.23 -9.33
C PRO A 234 -16.65 -17.43 -9.85
N GLU A 235 -16.51 -17.52 -11.17
CA GLU A 235 -15.20 -17.69 -11.82
C GLU A 235 -14.28 -16.48 -11.56
N PRO A 236 -12.97 -16.69 -11.33
CA PRO A 236 -12.00 -15.61 -11.23
C PRO A 236 -11.69 -15.00 -12.62
N ILE A 237 -11.46 -13.71 -12.65
CA ILE A 237 -11.00 -12.98 -13.84
C ILE A 237 -9.48 -13.03 -13.88
N GLU A 238 -8.88 -13.77 -14.82
CA GLU A 238 -7.42 -13.85 -14.93
C GLU A 238 -6.78 -12.53 -15.38
N ALA A 239 -7.41 -11.84 -16.33
CA ALA A 239 -6.92 -10.58 -16.87
C ALA A 239 -8.07 -9.67 -17.28
N ILE A 240 -7.88 -8.36 -17.05
CA ILE A 240 -8.84 -7.30 -17.37
C ILE A 240 -8.08 -6.10 -17.90
N THR A 241 -8.67 -5.35 -18.81
CA THR A 241 -8.08 -4.08 -19.27
C THR A 241 -8.38 -2.94 -18.29
N TYR A 242 -7.56 -1.90 -18.29
CA TYR A 242 -7.83 -0.68 -17.53
C TYR A 242 -9.19 -0.05 -17.87
N ARG A 243 -9.64 -0.19 -19.14
CA ARG A 243 -10.95 0.28 -19.57
C ARG A 243 -12.08 -0.52 -18.91
N GLU A 244 -12.01 -1.84 -18.93
CA GLU A 244 -13.00 -2.70 -18.29
C GLU A 244 -13.02 -2.52 -16.78
N LEU A 245 -11.86 -2.34 -16.14
CA LEU A 245 -11.76 -2.03 -14.71
C LEU A 245 -12.54 -0.75 -14.37
N ARG A 246 -12.36 0.31 -15.15
CA ARG A 246 -13.08 1.57 -14.97
C ARG A 246 -14.60 1.38 -15.07
N GLU A 247 -15.07 0.71 -16.09
CA GLU A 247 -16.51 0.44 -16.28
C GLU A 247 -17.09 -0.34 -15.07
N ARG A 248 -16.35 -1.32 -14.55
CA ARG A 248 -16.76 -2.08 -13.35
C ARG A 248 -16.79 -1.21 -12.09
N SER A 249 -15.85 -0.31 -11.93
CA SER A 249 -15.80 0.62 -10.78
C SER A 249 -17.01 1.53 -10.74
N TYR A 250 -17.47 2.03 -11.90
CA TYR A 250 -18.71 2.80 -12.02
C TYR A 250 -19.96 1.99 -11.64
N MET A 251 -19.94 0.68 -11.83
CA MET A 251 -21.04 -0.22 -11.47
C MET A 251 -21.00 -0.69 -10.01
N GLY A 252 -20.07 -0.17 -9.18
CA GLY A 252 -20.03 -0.39 -7.74
C GLY A 252 -19.06 -1.50 -7.26
N ALA A 253 -18.35 -2.17 -8.16
CA ALA A 253 -17.31 -3.15 -7.80
C ALA A 253 -15.96 -2.45 -7.57
N THR A 254 -15.79 -1.75 -6.45
CA THR A 254 -14.59 -0.94 -6.18
C THR A 254 -13.55 -1.76 -5.42
N VAL A 255 -12.53 -2.25 -6.12
CA VAL A 255 -11.32 -2.83 -5.49
C VAL A 255 -10.13 -1.87 -5.57
N LEU A 256 -10.07 -1.05 -6.64
CA LEU A 256 -9.07 0.01 -6.82
C LEU A 256 -9.75 1.31 -7.30
N HIS A 257 -9.30 2.44 -6.77
CA HIS A 257 -9.70 3.76 -7.27
C HIS A 257 -8.93 4.11 -8.55
N GLU A 258 -9.60 4.75 -9.50
CA GLU A 258 -9.00 5.14 -10.78
C GLU A 258 -7.78 6.06 -10.59
N ASP A 259 -7.85 7.01 -9.64
CA ASP A 259 -6.74 7.90 -9.32
C ASP A 259 -5.49 7.15 -8.84
N ALA A 260 -5.68 6.01 -8.15
CA ALA A 260 -4.60 5.21 -7.64
C ALA A 260 -3.80 4.49 -8.75
N ILE A 261 -4.42 4.23 -9.88
CA ILE A 261 -3.79 3.47 -10.98
C ILE A 261 -3.31 4.37 -12.13
N PHE A 262 -3.68 5.65 -12.12
CA PHE A 262 -3.34 6.58 -13.20
C PHE A 262 -1.84 6.64 -13.52
N PRO A 263 -0.92 6.73 -12.53
CA PRO A 263 0.52 6.78 -12.81
C PRO A 263 1.06 5.57 -13.58
N VAL A 264 0.67 4.36 -13.19
CA VAL A 264 1.13 3.10 -13.84
C VAL A 264 0.43 2.86 -15.18
N ARG A 265 -0.85 3.24 -15.30
CA ARG A 265 -1.60 3.15 -16.55
C ARG A 265 -0.94 3.98 -17.65
N LYS A 266 -0.53 5.21 -17.35
CA LYS A 266 0.13 6.10 -18.31
C LYS A 266 1.43 5.51 -18.84
N GLU A 267 2.14 4.75 -18.04
CA GLU A 267 3.40 4.08 -18.39
C GLU A 267 3.20 2.67 -18.95
N GLY A 268 1.95 2.18 -19.02
CA GLY A 268 1.64 0.80 -19.48
C GLY A 268 2.13 -0.29 -18.53
N ILE A 269 2.44 0.03 -17.27
CA ILE A 269 2.89 -0.93 -16.26
C ILE A 269 1.70 -1.78 -15.81
N PRO A 270 1.75 -3.12 -15.94
CA PRO A 270 0.66 -3.98 -15.49
C PRO A 270 0.53 -3.97 -13.96
N ILE A 271 -0.73 -4.10 -13.47
CA ILE A 271 -1.02 -4.29 -12.05
C ILE A 271 -1.49 -5.73 -11.85
N ASN A 272 -1.03 -6.39 -10.79
CA ASN A 272 -1.54 -7.70 -10.38
C ASN A 272 -2.18 -7.59 -8.98
N ILE A 273 -3.47 -7.88 -8.89
CA ILE A 273 -4.19 -7.95 -7.61
C ILE A 273 -4.01 -9.36 -7.07
N ARG A 274 -3.45 -9.48 -5.85
CA ARG A 274 -3.08 -10.76 -5.25
C ARG A 274 -3.56 -10.88 -3.81
N ASN A 275 -3.74 -12.12 -3.36
CA ASN A 275 -4.20 -12.42 -2.01
C ASN A 275 -3.02 -12.80 -1.10
N THR A 276 -2.85 -12.06 0.00
CA THR A 276 -1.83 -12.35 1.01
C THR A 276 -2.09 -13.66 1.74
N ASN A 277 -3.35 -14.07 1.86
CA ASN A 277 -3.74 -15.31 2.55
C ASN A 277 -3.74 -16.54 1.63
N SER A 278 -3.64 -16.33 0.31
CA SER A 278 -3.54 -17.39 -0.73
C SER A 278 -2.52 -16.95 -1.78
N PRO A 279 -1.22 -16.88 -1.43
CA PRO A 279 -0.18 -16.32 -2.29
C PRO A 279 0.10 -17.18 -3.55
N GLU A 280 -0.37 -18.42 -3.57
CA GLU A 280 -0.35 -19.32 -4.73
C GLU A 280 -1.36 -18.91 -5.81
N ASP A 281 -2.43 -18.21 -5.46
CA ASP A 281 -3.42 -17.71 -6.41
C ASP A 281 -2.80 -16.69 -7.36
N LYS A 282 -3.04 -16.83 -8.65
CA LYS A 282 -2.48 -15.91 -9.67
C LYS A 282 -3.07 -14.51 -9.58
N GLY A 283 -4.24 -14.37 -8.97
CA GLY A 283 -4.97 -13.13 -8.91
C GLY A 283 -5.47 -12.62 -10.25
N THR A 284 -5.73 -11.33 -10.36
CA THR A 284 -6.16 -10.68 -11.60
C THR A 284 -5.09 -9.73 -12.11
N LEU A 285 -4.69 -9.88 -13.37
CA LEU A 285 -3.78 -8.99 -14.06
C LEU A 285 -4.57 -7.86 -14.76
N ILE A 286 -4.21 -6.60 -14.47
CA ILE A 286 -4.76 -5.40 -15.11
C ILE A 286 -3.73 -4.90 -16.12
N VAL A 287 -4.12 -4.76 -17.39
CA VAL A 287 -3.25 -4.41 -18.51
C VAL A 287 -3.87 -3.36 -19.43
N GLU A 288 -3.07 -2.71 -20.25
CA GLU A 288 -3.57 -1.74 -21.23
C GLU A 288 -4.42 -2.44 -22.33
N SER A 289 -3.93 -3.58 -22.82
CA SER A 289 -4.63 -4.40 -23.81
C SER A 289 -4.35 -5.87 -23.58
N THR A 290 -5.28 -6.73 -23.96
CA THR A 290 -5.11 -8.19 -23.92
C THR A 290 -5.32 -8.77 -25.30
N CYS A 291 -4.38 -9.62 -25.73
CA CYS A 291 -4.51 -10.44 -26.94
C CYS A 291 -5.26 -11.75 -26.69
N LYS A 292 -5.53 -12.09 -25.43
CA LYS A 292 -6.31 -13.28 -25.08
C LYS A 292 -7.76 -13.06 -25.49
N LYS A 293 -8.32 -13.96 -26.28
CA LYS A 293 -9.78 -14.02 -26.48
C LYS A 293 -10.42 -14.23 -25.10
N PRO A 294 -11.40 -13.40 -24.71
CA PRO A 294 -12.07 -13.59 -23.43
C PRO A 294 -12.73 -14.96 -23.39
N LYS A 295 -12.63 -15.65 -22.25
CA LYS A 295 -13.29 -16.95 -22.03
C LYS A 295 -14.81 -16.80 -22.13
N PHE A 296 -15.32 -15.62 -21.79
CA PHE A 296 -16.74 -15.27 -21.78
C PHE A 296 -16.99 -14.00 -22.60
N THR A 297 -18.18 -13.86 -23.16
CA THR A 297 -18.61 -12.67 -23.89
C THR A 297 -18.73 -11.43 -22.98
N ILE A 298 -18.93 -11.66 -21.68
CA ILE A 298 -19.07 -10.63 -20.64
C ILE A 298 -17.94 -10.82 -19.63
N THR A 299 -17.14 -9.77 -19.39
CA THR A 299 -16.01 -9.81 -18.44
C THR A 299 -16.49 -9.89 -16.99
N GLY A 300 -17.68 -9.36 -16.69
CA GLY A 300 -18.28 -9.45 -15.35
C GLY A 300 -19.59 -8.70 -15.25
N ILE A 301 -20.34 -9.01 -14.19
CA ILE A 301 -21.62 -8.39 -13.84
C ILE A 301 -21.47 -7.76 -12.46
N ALA A 302 -21.79 -6.48 -12.36
CA ALA A 302 -21.93 -5.77 -11.09
C ALA A 302 -23.37 -5.24 -10.99
N GLY A 303 -23.98 -5.36 -9.82
CA GLY A 303 -25.30 -4.83 -9.50
C GLY A 303 -25.23 -3.92 -8.28
N LYS A 304 -26.14 -2.93 -8.21
CA LYS A 304 -26.40 -2.15 -7.00
C LYS A 304 -27.57 -2.74 -6.26
#